data_a7edb5fb531aac39ad0de838d8e47f80
#
_entry.id   a7edb5fb531aac39ad0de838d8e47f80
#
_cell.length_a   1.000
_cell.length_b   1.000
_cell.length_c   1.000
_cell.angle_alpha   90.00
_cell.angle_beta   90.00
_cell.angle_gamma   90.00
#
_symmetry.space_group_name_H-M   'P 1'
#
loop_
_entity.id
_entity.type
_entity.pdbx_description
1 polymer ?
#
loop_
_entity_poly.entity_id
_entity_poly.type
_entity_poly.pdbx_seq_one_letter_code
_entity_poly.pdbx_strand_id
1 'polypeptide(L)'
;MFDKILRVGTRDSPLALWQAHKVLGLLKAAQLKTQLIATKSAGDLNLTQPIYAMGIQGVFTKTLDIALLENRIDLAVHSLKDVPTQLPEGLVLAAVLERGSASDVLVQTHKADLEQASTIATGSLRRKAQWLHRYPHHHLVNLRGNVQTRMDKLFSSNWEGAIFAKAGLERAELLGSHFQELDWMIPAPAQGAIGIVCRIDDSELIEELQKINHQPTQICVDIERGFLRILEGGCSAP
;
A
#
# COMPACT_ATOMS: atom_id res chain seq x y z
N MET A 1 -29.51 0.12 15.31
CA MET A 1 -28.73 1.36 15.02
C MET A 1 -27.39 1.20 15.70
N PHE A 2 -26.31 1.23 14.94
CA PHE A 2 -24.94 1.05 15.46
C PHE A 2 -24.55 2.30 16.28
N ASP A 3 -24.63 2.24 17.61
CA ASP A 3 -24.46 3.44 18.47
C ASP A 3 -23.04 3.54 19.09
N LYS A 4 -22.13 2.66 18.68
CA LYS A 4 -20.73 2.65 19.12
C LYS A 4 -19.89 3.65 18.33
N ILE A 5 -18.95 4.34 18.97
CA ILE A 5 -17.91 5.10 18.27
C ILE A 5 -16.85 4.11 17.77
N LEU A 6 -16.71 3.97 16.44
CA LEU A 6 -15.74 3.10 15.81
C LEU A 6 -14.34 3.71 15.87
N ARG A 7 -13.40 3.00 16.46
CA ARG A 7 -11.97 3.35 16.52
C ARG A 7 -11.30 2.86 15.24
N VAL A 8 -10.96 3.80 14.36
CA VAL A 8 -10.37 3.55 13.04
C VAL A 8 -8.85 3.67 13.13
N GLY A 9 -8.16 2.53 13.08
CA GLY A 9 -6.71 2.45 13.11
C GLY A 9 -6.08 2.69 11.74
N THR A 10 -4.96 3.42 11.72
CA THR A 10 -4.13 3.62 10.53
C THR A 10 -2.69 3.91 10.91
N ARG A 11 -1.78 3.85 9.92
CA ARG A 11 -0.39 4.30 10.10
C ARG A 11 -0.30 5.82 10.11
N ASP A 12 0.69 6.35 10.85
CA ASP A 12 1.02 7.78 10.93
C ASP A 12 1.90 8.21 9.74
N SER A 13 1.42 7.99 8.52
CA SER A 13 2.06 8.51 7.31
C SER A 13 1.03 9.29 6.47
N PRO A 14 1.44 10.34 5.73
CA PRO A 14 0.49 11.16 4.95
C PRO A 14 -0.42 10.33 4.05
N LEU A 15 0.12 9.35 3.34
CA LEU A 15 -0.67 8.46 2.47
C LEU A 15 -1.65 7.59 3.26
N ALA A 16 -1.24 7.04 4.41
CA ALA A 16 -2.12 6.21 5.23
C ALA A 16 -3.24 7.04 5.88
N LEU A 17 -2.93 8.24 6.33
CA LEU A 17 -3.91 9.19 6.85
C LEU A 17 -4.92 9.59 5.78
N TRP A 18 -4.47 9.89 4.55
CA TRP A 18 -5.36 10.17 3.42
C TRP A 18 -6.35 9.00 3.18
N GLN A 19 -5.82 7.76 3.18
CA GLN A 19 -6.64 6.56 3.00
C GLN A 19 -7.66 6.39 4.13
N ALA A 20 -7.24 6.61 5.37
CA ALA A 20 -8.13 6.55 6.52
C ALA A 20 -9.21 7.63 6.45
N HIS A 21 -8.87 8.87 6.09
CA HIS A 21 -9.85 9.95 5.93
C HIS A 21 -10.88 9.64 4.84
N LYS A 22 -10.50 8.97 3.74
CA LYS A 22 -11.45 8.48 2.73
C LYS A 22 -12.44 7.49 3.34
N VAL A 23 -11.96 6.53 4.13
CA VAL A 23 -12.83 5.56 4.84
C VAL A 23 -13.73 6.27 5.84
N LEU A 24 -13.19 7.19 6.66
CA LEU A 24 -13.99 7.98 7.61
C LEU A 24 -15.14 8.73 6.94
N GLY A 25 -14.88 9.32 5.75
CA GLY A 25 -15.91 10.00 4.96
C GLY A 25 -17.06 9.07 4.56
N LEU A 26 -16.74 7.84 4.11
CA LEU A 26 -17.74 6.83 3.75
C LEU A 26 -18.52 6.33 4.96
N LEU A 27 -17.85 6.05 6.08
CA LEU A 27 -18.51 5.65 7.33
C LEU A 27 -19.41 6.73 7.88
N LYS A 28 -18.99 8.00 7.82
CA LYS A 28 -19.82 9.16 8.19
C LYS A 28 -21.05 9.28 7.29
N ALA A 29 -20.92 9.06 5.99
CA ALA A 29 -22.06 9.05 5.06
C ALA A 29 -23.05 7.92 5.39
N ALA A 30 -22.55 6.78 5.91
CA ALA A 30 -23.36 5.69 6.47
C ALA A 30 -23.86 5.95 7.90
N GLN A 31 -23.75 7.18 8.42
CA GLN A 31 -24.17 7.61 9.76
C GLN A 31 -23.47 6.93 10.93
N LEU A 32 -22.29 6.35 10.70
CA LEU A 32 -21.46 5.73 11.75
C LEU A 32 -20.58 6.79 12.42
N LYS A 33 -20.53 6.76 13.75
CA LYS A 33 -19.62 7.62 14.54
C LYS A 33 -18.21 7.02 14.53
N THR A 34 -17.19 7.83 14.28
CA THR A 34 -15.81 7.34 14.14
C THR A 34 -14.80 8.18 14.90
N GLN A 35 -13.72 7.55 15.36
CA GLN A 35 -12.53 8.18 15.94
C GLN A 35 -11.28 7.64 15.25
N LEU A 36 -10.42 8.51 14.72
CA LEU A 36 -9.16 8.12 14.09
C LEU A 36 -8.07 7.85 15.14
N ILE A 37 -7.36 6.73 14.98
CA ILE A 37 -6.22 6.34 15.83
C ILE A 37 -5.01 6.07 14.90
N ALA A 38 -4.05 7.00 14.88
CA ALA A 38 -2.84 6.87 14.08
C ALA A 38 -1.70 6.24 14.91
N THR A 39 -0.97 5.28 14.31
CA THR A 39 0.16 4.58 14.95
C THR A 39 1.37 4.51 14.02
N LYS A 40 2.57 4.45 14.61
CA LYS A 40 3.81 4.19 13.85
C LYS A 40 4.03 2.69 13.70
N SER A 41 4.37 2.23 12.49
CA SER A 41 4.75 0.84 12.25
C SER A 41 6.26 0.63 12.39
N ALA A 42 6.70 -0.62 12.57
CA ALA A 42 8.13 -0.96 12.58
C ALA A 42 8.82 -0.56 11.26
N GLY A 43 8.11 -0.64 10.13
CA GLY A 43 8.62 -0.20 8.83
C GLY A 43 8.79 1.31 8.69
N ASP A 44 8.07 2.11 9.50
CA ASP A 44 8.21 3.57 9.54
C ASP A 44 9.41 4.00 10.40
N LEU A 45 9.79 3.17 11.38
CA LEU A 45 10.91 3.45 12.29
C LEU A 45 12.27 3.07 11.69
N ASN A 46 12.35 2.03 10.84
CA ASN A 46 13.60 1.60 10.20
C ASN A 46 13.60 1.96 8.71
N LEU A 47 14.29 3.05 8.36
CA LEU A 47 14.39 3.58 7.00
C LEU A 47 15.69 3.20 6.28
N THR A 48 16.61 2.51 6.93
CA THR A 48 17.94 2.16 6.38
C THR A 48 17.95 0.75 5.78
N GLN A 49 17.36 -0.22 6.48
CA GLN A 49 17.35 -1.61 6.05
C GLN A 49 16.27 -1.88 4.98
N PRO A 50 16.58 -2.60 3.88
CA PRO A 50 15.56 -3.02 2.92
C PRO A 50 14.44 -3.84 3.58
N ILE A 51 13.18 -3.68 3.12
CA ILE A 51 12.01 -4.37 3.72
C ILE A 51 12.21 -5.89 3.70
N TYR A 52 12.69 -6.44 2.59
CA TYR A 52 12.93 -7.89 2.45
C TYR A 52 14.00 -8.44 3.40
N ALA A 53 14.93 -7.61 3.86
CA ALA A 53 15.98 -8.00 4.80
C ALA A 53 15.53 -7.90 6.27
N MET A 54 14.36 -7.35 6.56
CA MET A 54 13.85 -7.25 7.93
C MET A 54 13.29 -8.58 8.47
N GLY A 55 13.02 -9.58 7.60
CA GLY A 55 12.57 -10.92 8.00
C GLY A 55 11.21 -10.96 8.72
N ILE A 56 10.47 -9.85 8.75
CA ILE A 56 9.21 -9.71 9.48
C ILE A 56 8.06 -9.71 8.47
N GLN A 57 7.17 -10.70 8.55
CA GLN A 57 5.89 -10.63 7.83
C GLN A 57 5.03 -9.52 8.42
N GLY A 58 4.34 -8.76 7.54
CA GLY A 58 3.44 -7.71 7.99
C GLY A 58 4.14 -6.53 8.67
N VAL A 59 5.35 -6.15 8.23
CA VAL A 59 6.13 -5.01 8.77
C VAL A 59 5.28 -3.74 8.94
N PHE A 60 4.29 -3.54 8.07
CA PHE A 60 3.42 -2.37 8.07
C PHE A 60 2.05 -2.62 8.70
N THR A 61 1.65 -3.88 8.94
CA THR A 61 0.31 -4.21 9.46
C THR A 61 0.35 -4.69 10.90
N LYS A 62 1.41 -5.37 11.34
CA LYS A 62 1.52 -6.06 12.64
C LYS A 62 1.08 -5.21 13.85
N THR A 63 1.44 -3.93 13.88
CA THR A 63 1.05 -3.04 14.99
C THR A 63 -0.46 -2.83 15.05
N LEU A 64 -1.10 -2.70 13.88
CA LEU A 64 -2.55 -2.55 13.77
C LEU A 64 -3.26 -3.89 13.97
N ASP A 65 -2.70 -5.00 13.51
CA ASP A 65 -3.23 -6.35 13.74
C ASP A 65 -3.30 -6.66 15.23
N ILE A 66 -2.23 -6.36 15.97
CA ILE A 66 -2.20 -6.50 17.44
C ILE A 66 -3.24 -5.56 18.08
N ALA A 67 -3.37 -4.32 17.62
CA ALA A 67 -4.34 -3.38 18.17
C ALA A 67 -5.79 -3.83 17.95
N LEU A 68 -6.08 -4.52 16.81
CA LEU A 68 -7.40 -5.16 16.56
C LEU A 68 -7.65 -6.30 17.54
N LEU A 69 -6.69 -7.24 17.66
CA LEU A 69 -6.82 -8.42 18.51
C LEU A 69 -6.93 -8.05 20.00
N GLU A 70 -6.23 -7.00 20.44
CA GLU A 70 -6.31 -6.45 21.80
C GLU A 70 -7.52 -5.51 22.00
N ASN A 71 -8.41 -5.39 21.02
CA ASN A 71 -9.59 -4.52 21.09
C ASN A 71 -9.28 -3.05 21.39
N ARG A 72 -8.11 -2.54 20.95
CA ARG A 72 -7.71 -1.12 21.05
C ARG A 72 -8.27 -0.29 19.89
N ILE A 73 -8.48 -0.92 18.73
CA ILE A 73 -9.18 -0.37 17.56
C ILE A 73 -10.25 -1.36 17.09
N ASP A 74 -11.22 -0.89 16.34
CA ASP A 74 -12.33 -1.72 15.84
C ASP A 74 -12.09 -2.14 14.39
N LEU A 75 -11.49 -1.27 13.58
CA LEU A 75 -11.08 -1.56 12.21
C LEU A 75 -9.74 -0.90 11.89
N ALA A 76 -9.01 -1.46 10.92
CA ALA A 76 -7.73 -0.95 10.44
C ALA A 76 -7.79 -0.69 8.93
N VAL A 77 -7.27 0.46 8.49
CA VAL A 77 -7.22 0.88 7.08
C VAL A 77 -5.81 0.70 6.54
N HIS A 78 -5.70 0.02 5.38
CA HIS A 78 -4.42 -0.32 4.77
C HIS A 78 -4.39 -0.06 3.26
N SER A 79 -3.20 0.27 2.74
CA SER A 79 -2.88 -0.06 1.35
C SER A 79 -2.88 -1.58 1.22
N LEU A 80 -3.82 -2.15 0.46
CA LEU A 80 -4.09 -3.59 0.49
C LEU A 80 -2.91 -4.45 0.01
N LYS A 81 -2.05 -3.91 -0.85
CA LYS A 81 -0.80 -4.57 -1.29
C LYS A 81 0.21 -4.83 -0.16
N ASP A 82 0.11 -4.07 0.95
CA ASP A 82 1.00 -4.19 2.10
C ASP A 82 0.46 -5.20 3.14
N VAL A 83 -0.79 -5.66 2.96
CA VAL A 83 -1.46 -6.65 3.82
C VAL A 83 -1.06 -8.06 3.37
N PRO A 84 -0.54 -8.92 4.27
CA PRO A 84 -0.23 -10.31 3.97
C PRO A 84 -1.39 -11.04 3.30
N THR A 85 -1.11 -11.96 2.38
CA THR A 85 -2.15 -12.75 1.70
C THR A 85 -2.95 -13.63 2.66
N GLN A 86 -2.32 -14.01 3.78
CA GLN A 86 -2.96 -14.68 4.91
C GLN A 86 -2.91 -13.74 6.11
N LEU A 87 -4.09 -13.35 6.61
CA LEU A 87 -4.23 -12.55 7.82
C LEU A 87 -3.97 -13.41 9.08
N PRO A 88 -3.58 -12.78 10.21
CA PRO A 88 -3.57 -13.46 11.49
C PRO A 88 -4.94 -14.05 11.83
N GLU A 89 -4.93 -15.16 12.58
CA GLU A 89 -6.15 -15.77 13.09
C GLU A 89 -6.97 -14.73 13.90
N GLY A 90 -8.29 -14.75 13.74
CA GLY A 90 -9.19 -13.79 14.37
C GLY A 90 -9.40 -12.49 13.58
N LEU A 91 -8.71 -12.28 12.44
CA LEU A 91 -8.89 -11.09 11.60
C LEU A 91 -9.44 -11.44 10.22
N VAL A 92 -10.18 -10.51 9.63
CA VAL A 92 -10.75 -10.64 8.28
C VAL A 92 -10.63 -9.34 7.49
N LEU A 93 -10.44 -9.47 6.17
CA LEU A 93 -10.60 -8.36 5.23
C LEU A 93 -12.10 -8.13 5.01
N ALA A 94 -12.66 -7.16 5.72
CA ALA A 94 -14.10 -6.93 5.76
C ALA A 94 -14.63 -6.12 4.57
N ALA A 95 -13.81 -5.22 4.00
CA ALA A 95 -14.21 -4.45 2.83
C ALA A 95 -12.98 -4.01 2.02
N VAL A 96 -13.19 -3.80 0.73
CA VAL A 96 -12.23 -3.21 -0.20
C VAL A 96 -12.90 -2.05 -0.91
N LEU A 97 -12.28 -0.88 -0.91
CA LEU A 97 -12.82 0.29 -1.61
C LEU A 97 -12.52 0.22 -3.12
N GLU A 98 -13.23 1.04 -3.88
CA GLU A 98 -12.95 1.23 -5.31
C GLU A 98 -11.47 1.49 -5.55
N ARG A 99 -10.90 0.73 -6.49
CA ARG A 99 -9.48 0.73 -6.80
C ARG A 99 -9.08 2.01 -7.52
N GLY A 100 -8.02 2.65 -7.04
CA GLY A 100 -7.30 3.65 -7.81
C GLY A 100 -6.39 2.99 -8.86
N SER A 101 -5.50 3.77 -9.51
CA SER A 101 -4.58 3.22 -10.50
C SER A 101 -3.75 2.05 -9.96
N ALA A 102 -3.72 0.95 -10.70
CA ALA A 102 -2.87 -0.20 -10.41
C ALA A 102 -1.44 -0.03 -10.95
N SER A 103 -1.24 0.90 -11.90
CA SER A 103 0.01 1.06 -12.65
C SER A 103 1.19 1.47 -11.77
N ASP A 104 2.37 1.08 -12.22
CA ASP A 104 3.63 1.67 -11.79
C ASP A 104 4.01 2.82 -12.76
N VAL A 105 4.71 3.81 -12.24
CA VAL A 105 5.21 4.94 -13.03
C VAL A 105 6.69 5.17 -12.73
N LEU A 106 7.44 5.57 -13.76
CA LEU A 106 8.76 6.14 -13.62
C LEU A 106 8.60 7.67 -13.49
N VAL A 107 9.07 8.23 -12.38
CA VAL A 107 9.23 9.68 -12.22
C VAL A 107 10.68 10.02 -12.52
N GLN A 108 10.89 11.00 -13.41
CA GLN A 108 12.22 11.44 -13.86
C GLN A 108 12.48 12.87 -13.43
N THR A 109 13.73 13.18 -13.12
CA THR A 109 14.17 14.58 -12.83
C THR A 109 14.30 15.40 -14.09
N HIS A 110 14.62 14.73 -15.21
CA HIS A 110 14.70 15.26 -16.58
C HIS A 110 14.36 14.11 -17.53
N LYS A 111 14.04 14.41 -18.76
CA LYS A 111 13.77 13.37 -19.78
C LYS A 111 15.09 12.65 -20.11
N ALA A 112 15.32 11.51 -19.44
CA ALA A 112 16.48 10.67 -19.69
C ALA A 112 16.23 9.72 -20.88
N ASP A 113 17.29 9.46 -21.63
CA ASP A 113 17.30 8.41 -22.66
C ASP A 113 17.55 7.06 -21.97
N LEU A 114 16.52 6.24 -21.88
CA LEU A 114 16.59 4.92 -21.25
C LEU A 114 17.36 3.86 -22.07
N GLU A 115 17.77 4.18 -23.28
CA GLU A 115 18.70 3.33 -24.06
C GLU A 115 20.15 3.46 -23.55
N GLN A 116 20.45 4.52 -22.80
CA GLN A 116 21.73 4.71 -22.15
C GLN A 116 21.74 4.16 -20.73
N ALA A 117 22.94 3.83 -20.22
CA ALA A 117 23.11 3.39 -18.83
C ALA A 117 22.57 4.44 -17.86
N SER A 118 21.61 4.06 -17.04
CA SER A 118 20.89 4.96 -16.12
C SER A 118 20.81 4.36 -14.73
N THR A 119 20.76 5.22 -13.71
CA THR A 119 20.53 4.81 -12.32
C THR A 119 19.07 5.05 -11.96
N ILE A 120 18.36 3.96 -11.66
CA ILE A 120 16.93 3.98 -11.32
C ILE A 120 16.72 3.52 -9.88
N ALA A 121 15.92 4.28 -9.13
CA ALA A 121 15.69 4.02 -7.72
C ALA A 121 14.38 3.23 -7.48
N THR A 122 14.46 2.14 -6.71
CA THR A 122 13.29 1.39 -6.25
C THR A 122 13.63 0.57 -5.00
N GLY A 123 12.68 0.45 -4.07
CA GLY A 123 12.78 -0.44 -2.91
C GLY A 123 12.04 -1.78 -3.10
N SER A 124 11.50 -2.05 -4.29
CA SER A 124 10.71 -3.24 -4.59
C SER A 124 11.51 -4.25 -5.41
N LEU A 125 11.63 -5.48 -4.90
CA LEU A 125 12.28 -6.58 -5.63
C LEU A 125 11.54 -6.89 -6.94
N ARG A 126 10.21 -6.90 -6.93
CA ARG A 126 9.38 -7.10 -8.12
C ARG A 126 9.72 -6.08 -9.22
N ARG A 127 9.75 -4.78 -8.88
CA ARG A 127 10.10 -3.71 -9.83
C ARG A 127 11.53 -3.85 -10.31
N LYS A 128 12.47 -4.15 -9.39
CA LYS A 128 13.87 -4.37 -9.71
C LYS A 128 14.05 -5.50 -10.73
N ALA A 129 13.40 -6.65 -10.50
CA ALA A 129 13.50 -7.82 -11.39
C ALA A 129 12.97 -7.50 -12.80
N GLN A 130 11.76 -6.93 -12.89
CA GLN A 130 11.14 -6.60 -14.18
C GLN A 130 11.89 -5.48 -14.90
N TRP A 131 12.39 -4.48 -14.16
CA TRP A 131 13.19 -3.40 -14.75
C TRP A 131 14.48 -3.92 -15.37
N LEU A 132 15.27 -4.71 -14.62
CA LEU A 132 16.53 -5.29 -15.10
C LEU A 132 16.33 -6.33 -16.21
N HIS A 133 15.19 -7.00 -16.26
CA HIS A 133 14.85 -7.85 -17.40
C HIS A 133 14.71 -7.04 -18.70
N ARG A 134 14.14 -5.84 -18.63
CA ARG A 134 13.95 -4.96 -19.79
C ARG A 134 15.19 -4.11 -20.10
N TYR A 135 15.88 -3.62 -19.07
CA TYR A 135 17.06 -2.74 -19.16
C TYR A 135 18.22 -3.34 -18.35
N PRO A 136 18.87 -4.39 -18.83
CA PRO A 136 19.89 -5.11 -18.06
C PRO A 136 21.17 -4.31 -17.80
N HIS A 137 21.38 -3.22 -18.54
CA HIS A 137 22.53 -2.32 -18.41
C HIS A 137 22.32 -1.17 -17.39
N HIS A 138 21.13 -1.07 -16.80
CA HIS A 138 20.83 -0.05 -15.79
C HIS A 138 21.32 -0.45 -14.39
N HIS A 139 21.65 0.56 -13.60
CA HIS A 139 21.97 0.38 -12.17
C HIS A 139 20.76 0.65 -11.30
N LEU A 140 20.42 -0.27 -10.38
CA LEU A 140 19.29 -0.11 -9.47
C LEU A 140 19.76 0.21 -8.06
N VAL A 141 19.26 1.33 -7.51
CA VAL A 141 19.53 1.77 -6.13
C VAL A 141 18.31 1.60 -5.24
N ASN A 142 18.56 1.36 -3.96
CA ASN A 142 17.48 1.17 -2.99
C ASN A 142 16.81 2.50 -2.61
N LEU A 143 15.46 2.51 -2.59
CA LEU A 143 14.66 3.68 -2.27
C LEU A 143 13.71 3.41 -1.11
N ARG A 144 13.95 4.06 0.03
CA ARG A 144 13.20 3.91 1.28
C ARG A 144 12.65 5.24 1.77
N GLY A 145 11.59 5.16 2.59
CA GLY A 145 10.86 6.29 3.13
C GLY A 145 9.39 6.28 2.72
N ASN A 146 8.60 7.25 3.18
CA ASN A 146 7.27 7.53 2.67
C ASN A 146 7.35 8.14 1.25
N VAL A 147 6.21 8.38 0.61
CA VAL A 147 6.17 8.86 -0.79
C VAL A 147 6.91 10.19 -0.93
N GLN A 148 6.66 11.16 -0.04
CA GLN A 148 7.34 12.47 -0.06
C GLN A 148 8.86 12.30 0.11
N THR A 149 9.30 11.59 1.13
CA THR A 149 10.74 11.35 1.36
C THR A 149 11.44 10.71 0.16
N ARG A 150 10.73 9.82 -0.57
CA ARG A 150 11.29 9.20 -1.79
C ARG A 150 11.37 10.19 -2.94
N MET A 151 10.40 11.08 -3.08
CA MET A 151 10.45 12.17 -4.06
C MET A 151 11.61 13.13 -3.76
N ASP A 152 11.76 13.53 -2.50
CA ASP A 152 12.85 14.42 -2.06
C ASP A 152 14.23 13.79 -2.35
N LYS A 153 14.37 12.47 -2.08
CA LYS A 153 15.59 11.71 -2.42
C LYS A 153 15.86 11.69 -3.92
N LEU A 154 14.83 11.48 -4.75
CA LEU A 154 14.98 11.51 -6.20
C LEU A 154 15.50 12.88 -6.67
N PHE A 155 14.86 13.96 -6.24
CA PHE A 155 15.23 15.30 -6.68
C PHE A 155 16.54 15.85 -6.08
N SER A 156 17.01 15.27 -4.98
CA SER A 156 18.31 15.60 -4.37
C SER A 156 19.46 14.69 -4.80
N SER A 157 19.20 13.69 -5.63
CA SER A 157 20.18 12.73 -6.14
C SER A 157 20.57 13.02 -7.59
N ASN A 158 21.55 12.27 -8.08
CA ASN A 158 21.92 12.22 -9.50
C ASN A 158 21.25 11.05 -10.25
N TRP A 159 20.16 10.50 -9.72
CA TRP A 159 19.43 9.41 -10.36
C TRP A 159 18.59 9.93 -11.53
N GLU A 160 18.52 9.17 -12.59
CA GLU A 160 17.71 9.49 -13.77
C GLU A 160 16.22 9.30 -13.49
N GLY A 161 15.86 8.43 -12.53
CA GLY A 161 14.47 8.24 -12.19
C GLY A 161 14.24 7.34 -10.98
N ALA A 162 12.99 7.30 -10.55
CA ALA A 162 12.53 6.40 -9.49
C ALA A 162 11.14 5.82 -9.82
N ILE A 163 10.90 4.56 -9.42
CA ILE A 163 9.66 3.85 -9.74
C ILE A 163 8.69 3.93 -8.55
N PHE A 164 7.49 4.46 -8.82
CA PHE A 164 6.42 4.62 -7.84
C PHE A 164 5.14 3.87 -8.26
N ALA A 165 4.25 3.60 -7.30
CA ALA A 165 2.86 3.27 -7.61
C ALA A 165 2.11 4.57 -7.93
N LYS A 166 1.46 4.65 -9.10
CA LYS A 166 0.72 5.84 -9.56
C LYS A 166 -0.31 6.31 -8.52
N ALA A 167 -1.13 5.41 -8.01
CA ALA A 167 -2.11 5.73 -6.97
C ALA A 167 -1.51 6.36 -5.70
N GLY A 168 -0.25 6.03 -5.37
CA GLY A 168 0.44 6.65 -4.23
C GLY A 168 0.78 8.10 -4.47
N LEU A 169 1.22 8.45 -5.68
CA LEU A 169 1.51 9.82 -6.09
C LEU A 169 0.23 10.65 -6.27
N GLU A 170 -0.80 10.08 -6.88
CA GLU A 170 -2.11 10.73 -7.04
C GLU A 170 -2.70 11.14 -5.68
N ARG A 171 -2.71 10.22 -4.71
CA ARG A 171 -3.25 10.46 -3.36
C ARG A 171 -2.42 11.42 -2.53
N ALA A 172 -1.13 11.52 -2.82
CA ALA A 172 -0.22 12.46 -2.16
C ALA A 172 -0.14 13.81 -2.90
N GLU A 173 -0.88 13.98 -4.02
CA GLU A 173 -0.83 15.15 -4.90
C GLU A 173 0.59 15.45 -5.42
N LEU A 174 1.38 14.39 -5.62
CA LEU A 174 2.78 14.46 -6.07
C LEU A 174 2.99 13.98 -7.51
N LEU A 175 1.92 13.65 -8.23
CA LEU A 175 1.99 13.25 -9.63
C LEU A 175 2.13 14.51 -10.49
N GLY A 176 3.39 14.91 -10.74
CA GLY A 176 3.72 16.03 -11.62
C GLY A 176 3.62 15.68 -13.11
N SER A 177 4.10 16.58 -13.98
CA SER A 177 4.08 16.38 -15.44
C SER A 177 5.18 15.46 -16.00
N HIS A 178 6.22 15.18 -15.21
CA HIS A 178 7.39 14.40 -15.65
C HIS A 178 7.33 12.97 -15.14
N PHE A 179 6.33 12.22 -15.59
CA PHE A 179 6.26 10.79 -15.32
C PHE A 179 5.95 10.01 -16.60
N GLN A 180 6.41 8.76 -16.63
CA GLN A 180 6.08 7.78 -17.66
C GLN A 180 5.35 6.61 -17.02
N GLU A 181 4.19 6.26 -17.53
CA GLU A 181 3.47 5.05 -17.11
C GLU A 181 4.20 3.81 -17.64
N LEU A 182 4.36 2.80 -16.79
CA LEU A 182 5.06 1.56 -17.10
C LEU A 182 4.03 0.46 -17.38
N ASP A 183 3.35 0.54 -18.53
CA ASP A 183 2.29 -0.37 -18.97
C ASP A 183 2.75 -1.83 -19.14
N TRP A 184 4.06 -2.02 -19.42
CA TRP A 184 4.71 -3.32 -19.49
C TRP A 184 5.04 -3.94 -18.13
N MET A 185 5.00 -3.16 -17.04
CA MET A 185 5.36 -3.63 -15.70
C MET A 185 4.14 -4.20 -14.97
N ILE A 186 4.16 -5.48 -14.66
CA ILE A 186 3.09 -6.15 -13.91
C ILE A 186 3.05 -5.57 -12.48
N PRO A 187 1.93 -4.98 -12.05
CA PRO A 187 1.82 -4.36 -10.73
C PRO A 187 1.85 -5.38 -9.60
N ALA A 188 2.04 -4.89 -8.37
CA ALA A 188 1.87 -5.74 -7.19
C ALA A 188 0.39 -6.12 -7.03
N PRO A 189 0.08 -7.36 -6.60
CA PRO A 189 -1.28 -7.74 -6.24
C PRO A 189 -1.93 -6.74 -5.28
N ALA A 190 -3.17 -6.38 -5.55
CA ALA A 190 -3.95 -5.36 -4.84
C ALA A 190 -3.34 -3.94 -4.85
N GLN A 191 -2.39 -3.63 -5.74
CA GLN A 191 -1.87 -2.26 -5.88
C GLN A 191 -3.00 -1.30 -6.27
N GLY A 192 -3.06 -0.13 -5.61
CA GLY A 192 -4.13 0.86 -5.81
C GLY A 192 -5.39 0.63 -4.96
N ALA A 193 -5.59 -0.55 -4.38
CA ALA A 193 -6.73 -0.85 -3.51
C ALA A 193 -6.48 -0.44 -2.06
N ILE A 194 -7.55 0.00 -1.37
CA ILE A 194 -7.60 0.26 0.07
C ILE A 194 -8.41 -0.87 0.68
N GLY A 195 -7.84 -1.58 1.66
CA GLY A 195 -8.52 -2.62 2.40
C GLY A 195 -8.84 -2.21 3.84
N ILE A 196 -9.93 -2.74 4.36
CA ILE A 196 -10.40 -2.55 5.73
C ILE A 196 -10.41 -3.91 6.41
N VAL A 197 -9.62 -4.04 7.47
CA VAL A 197 -9.48 -5.25 8.28
C VAL A 197 -10.17 -5.03 9.62
N CYS A 198 -10.90 -6.02 10.11
CA CYS A 198 -11.49 -6.02 11.46
C CYS A 198 -11.40 -7.42 12.07
N ARG A 199 -11.91 -7.58 13.31
CA ARG A 199 -12.04 -8.90 13.91
C ARG A 199 -13.14 -9.71 13.21
N ILE A 200 -12.92 -11.02 13.07
CA ILE A 200 -13.83 -11.92 12.35
C ILE A 200 -15.14 -12.18 13.12
N ASP A 201 -15.12 -12.01 14.44
CA ASP A 201 -16.27 -12.21 15.33
C ASP A 201 -17.16 -10.95 15.46
N ASP A 202 -16.76 -9.79 14.93
CA ASP A 202 -17.54 -8.55 14.93
C ASP A 202 -18.50 -8.50 13.72
N SER A 203 -19.50 -9.40 13.71
CA SER A 203 -20.44 -9.58 12.60
C SER A 203 -21.23 -8.30 12.28
N GLU A 204 -21.65 -7.54 13.29
CA GLU A 204 -22.38 -6.29 13.10
C GLU A 204 -21.51 -5.25 12.36
N LEU A 205 -20.23 -5.12 12.73
CA LEU A 205 -19.30 -4.24 12.05
C LEU A 205 -19.02 -4.69 10.61
N ILE A 206 -18.88 -6.00 10.40
CA ILE A 206 -18.68 -6.57 9.05
C ILE A 206 -19.86 -6.22 8.14
N GLU A 207 -21.11 -6.36 8.60
CA GLU A 207 -22.31 -5.99 7.85
C GLU A 207 -22.30 -4.49 7.47
N GLU A 208 -21.93 -3.61 8.40
CA GLU A 208 -21.82 -2.17 8.11
C GLU A 208 -20.70 -1.88 7.09
N LEU A 209 -19.54 -2.53 7.21
CA LEU A 209 -18.43 -2.36 6.29
C LEU A 209 -18.74 -2.88 4.88
N GLN A 210 -19.56 -3.94 4.76
CA GLN A 210 -19.99 -4.44 3.45
C GLN A 210 -20.80 -3.40 2.65
N LYS A 211 -21.46 -2.43 3.29
CA LYS A 211 -22.19 -1.36 2.60
C LYS A 211 -21.27 -0.40 1.83
N ILE A 212 -20.01 -0.30 2.22
CA ILE A 212 -18.99 0.51 1.55
C ILE A 212 -18.02 -0.32 0.72
N ASN A 213 -18.23 -1.64 0.64
CA ASN A 213 -17.39 -2.54 -0.15
C ASN A 213 -17.65 -2.36 -1.64
N HIS A 214 -16.57 -2.29 -2.43
CA HIS A 214 -16.65 -2.26 -3.89
C HIS A 214 -16.44 -3.66 -4.45
N GLN A 215 -17.53 -4.39 -4.67
CA GLN A 215 -17.53 -5.80 -5.08
C GLN A 215 -16.65 -6.10 -6.32
N PRO A 216 -16.65 -5.30 -7.40
CA PRO A 216 -15.76 -5.56 -8.54
C PRO A 216 -14.27 -5.52 -8.16
N THR A 217 -13.86 -4.57 -7.32
CA THR A 217 -12.48 -4.52 -6.81
C THR A 217 -12.17 -5.71 -5.89
N GLN A 218 -13.12 -6.09 -5.02
CA GLN A 218 -12.96 -7.25 -4.13
C GLN A 218 -12.65 -8.52 -4.92
N ILE A 219 -13.43 -8.82 -5.95
CA ILE A 219 -13.22 -10.00 -6.81
C ILE A 219 -11.83 -9.99 -7.44
N CYS A 220 -11.42 -8.85 -8.03
CA CYS A 220 -10.10 -8.73 -8.65
C CYS A 220 -8.97 -8.97 -7.64
N VAL A 221 -9.02 -8.33 -6.48
CA VAL A 221 -7.94 -8.45 -5.47
C VAL A 221 -7.92 -9.83 -4.82
N ASP A 222 -9.06 -10.51 -4.69
CA ASP A 222 -9.13 -11.88 -4.18
C ASP A 222 -8.43 -12.86 -5.12
N ILE A 223 -8.64 -12.70 -6.43
CA ILE A 223 -7.94 -13.49 -7.47
C ILE A 223 -6.43 -13.19 -7.43
N GLU A 224 -6.03 -11.93 -7.45
CA GLU A 224 -4.63 -11.50 -7.43
C GLU A 224 -3.90 -12.02 -6.18
N ARG A 225 -4.50 -11.88 -5.00
CA ARG A 225 -3.95 -12.33 -3.72
C ARG A 225 -3.95 -13.86 -3.60
N GLY A 226 -4.99 -14.52 -4.12
CA GLY A 226 -5.07 -15.98 -4.20
C GLY A 226 -3.94 -16.55 -5.06
N PHE A 227 -3.69 -15.97 -6.23
CA PHE A 227 -2.59 -16.34 -7.08
C PHE A 227 -1.23 -16.17 -6.41
N LEU A 228 -0.99 -15.00 -5.78
CA LEU A 228 0.25 -14.74 -5.02
C LEU A 228 0.46 -15.77 -3.90
N ARG A 229 -0.60 -16.17 -3.21
CA ARG A 229 -0.54 -17.19 -2.15
C ARG A 229 -0.14 -18.56 -2.68
N ILE A 230 -0.67 -18.97 -3.85
CA ILE A 230 -0.30 -20.26 -4.48
C ILE A 230 1.19 -20.27 -4.90
N LEU A 231 1.71 -19.12 -5.32
CA LEU A 231 3.14 -18.98 -5.65
C LEU A 231 4.04 -18.87 -4.41
N GLU A 232 3.49 -19.07 -3.19
CA GLU A 232 4.21 -18.86 -1.93
C GLU A 232 4.84 -17.45 -1.82
N GLY A 233 4.32 -16.50 -2.62
CA GLY A 233 4.78 -15.13 -2.66
C GLY A 233 4.25 -14.30 -1.49
N GLY A 234 5.03 -13.32 -1.08
CA GLY A 234 4.67 -12.31 -0.09
C GLY A 234 5.08 -10.92 -0.57
N CYS A 235 5.04 -9.91 0.33
CA CYS A 235 5.50 -8.55 0.02
C CYS A 235 6.98 -8.49 -0.44
N SER A 236 7.74 -9.55 -0.23
CA SER A 236 9.16 -9.71 -0.61
C SER A 236 9.37 -10.58 -1.84
N ALA A 237 8.31 -11.13 -2.44
CA ALA A 237 8.45 -11.91 -3.67
C ALA A 237 8.88 -11.02 -4.85
N PRO A 238 9.78 -11.51 -5.73
CA PRO A 238 10.21 -10.79 -6.91
C PRO A 238 9.10 -10.63 -7.96
#